data_4fe677fc38e43f4167646d6b128b256a
#
_entry.id   4fe677fc38e43f4167646d6b128b256a
#
_cell.length_a   1.000
_cell.length_b   1.000
_cell.length_c   1.000
_cell.angle_alpha   90.00
_cell.angle_beta   90.00
_cell.angle_gamma   90.00
#
_symmetry.space_group_name_H-M   'P 1'
#
loop_
_entity.id
_entity.type
_entity.pdbx_description
1 polymer ?
#
loop_
_entity_poly.entity_id
_entity_poly.type
_entity_poly.pdbx_seq_one_letter_code
_entity_poly.pdbx_strand_id
1 'polypeptide(L)'
;MAGLELLRASLAESLIVSKGEYQYFVHPLSDGVPLVEAAILDEAAAALAARVPPESEILVTAEAIGLPLAAAVTLRTGLPYTTLRKRAYGLPGERVVTQKTGYGGAELHLNAPVEGKRVTIV
;
A
#
# COMPACT_ATOMS: atom_id res chain seq x y z
N MET A 1 -17.06 -12.00 0.90
CA MET A 1 -15.92 -12.42 1.72
C MET A 1 -16.24 -12.13 3.19
N ALA A 2 -16.25 -13.17 3.99
CA ALA A 2 -16.34 -13.01 5.45
C ALA A 2 -15.02 -12.41 5.95
N GLY A 3 -15.04 -11.83 7.15
CA GLY A 3 -13.82 -11.41 7.82
C GLY A 3 -13.36 -10.00 7.54
N LEU A 4 -14.26 -9.09 7.17
CA LEU A 4 -13.94 -7.67 7.01
C LEU A 4 -14.74 -6.78 7.95
N GLU A 5 -15.28 -7.35 9.03
CA GLU A 5 -16.15 -6.64 9.95
C GLU A 5 -15.42 -5.52 10.70
N LEU A 6 -14.20 -5.80 11.15
CA LEU A 6 -13.40 -4.80 11.87
C LEU A 6 -13.02 -3.64 10.96
N LEU A 7 -12.60 -3.95 9.73
CA LEU A 7 -12.26 -2.93 8.74
C LEU A 7 -13.48 -2.06 8.41
N ARG A 8 -14.63 -2.68 8.17
CA ARG A 8 -15.85 -1.96 7.86
C ARG A 8 -16.26 -1.04 9.00
N ALA A 9 -16.21 -1.54 10.22
CA ALA A 9 -16.54 -0.72 11.39
C ALA A 9 -15.59 0.47 11.51
N SER A 10 -14.28 0.25 11.32
CA SER A 10 -13.30 1.32 11.42
C SER A 10 -13.46 2.37 10.33
N LEU A 11 -13.85 1.95 9.12
CA LEU A 11 -14.11 2.89 8.02
C LEU A 11 -15.33 3.77 8.33
N ALA A 12 -16.37 3.21 8.94
CA ALA A 12 -17.56 3.97 9.30
C ALA A 12 -17.26 5.06 10.34
N GLU A 13 -16.22 4.90 11.14
CA GLU A 13 -15.78 5.85 12.15
C GLU A 13 -14.72 6.84 11.67
N SER A 14 -14.27 6.73 10.42
CA SER A 14 -13.23 7.58 9.89
C SER A 14 -13.62 9.04 9.82
N LEU A 15 -12.71 9.93 10.19
CA LEU A 15 -12.90 11.37 10.05
C LEU A 15 -12.62 11.79 8.62
N ILE A 16 -13.38 12.80 8.18
CA ILE A 16 -13.17 13.40 6.86
C ILE A 16 -12.60 14.80 7.05
N VAL A 17 -11.51 15.08 6.35
CA VAL A 17 -10.89 16.39 6.35
C VAL A 17 -10.83 16.92 4.92
N SER A 18 -10.89 18.24 4.77
CA SER A 18 -10.81 18.87 3.47
C SER A 18 -9.36 19.20 3.13
N LYS A 19 -8.94 18.86 1.90
CA LYS A 19 -7.66 19.29 1.32
C LYS A 19 -7.99 20.09 0.07
N GLY A 20 -8.17 21.42 0.23
CA GLY A 20 -8.72 22.25 -0.81
C GLY A 20 -10.16 21.83 -1.10
N GLU A 21 -10.46 21.48 -2.34
CA GLU A 21 -11.76 20.95 -2.74
C GLU A 21 -11.88 19.43 -2.58
N TYR A 22 -10.77 18.76 -2.25
CA TYR A 22 -10.73 17.32 -2.11
C TYR A 22 -11.13 16.91 -0.69
N GLN A 23 -12.06 15.96 -0.57
CA GLN A 23 -12.45 15.37 0.71
C GLN A 23 -11.60 14.15 0.97
N TYR A 24 -10.84 14.17 2.06
CA TYR A 24 -9.93 13.11 2.43
C TYR A 24 -10.38 12.46 3.74
N PHE A 25 -10.55 11.14 3.76
CA PHE A 25 -10.84 10.44 5.00
C PHE A 25 -9.54 9.99 5.66
N VAL A 26 -9.47 10.17 6.97
CA VAL A 26 -8.33 9.75 7.78
C VAL A 26 -8.63 8.39 8.37
N HIS A 27 -7.78 7.41 8.06
CA HIS A 27 -7.98 6.05 8.53
C HIS A 27 -6.65 5.48 9.06
N PRO A 28 -6.68 4.65 10.13
CA PRO A 28 -5.44 4.08 10.67
C PRO A 28 -4.58 3.36 9.65
N LEU A 29 -5.16 2.58 8.76
CA LEU A 29 -4.38 1.82 7.78
C LEU A 29 -3.67 2.70 6.75
N SER A 30 -4.30 3.81 6.35
CA SER A 30 -3.71 4.71 5.36
C SER A 30 -2.80 5.76 6.00
N ASP A 31 -3.12 6.22 7.20
CA ASP A 31 -2.45 7.37 7.80
C ASP A 31 -1.70 7.05 9.09
N GLY A 32 -1.93 5.89 9.67
CA GLY A 32 -1.34 5.52 10.94
C GLY A 32 -1.89 6.31 12.13
N VAL A 33 -3.08 6.89 11.98
CA VAL A 33 -3.67 7.81 12.95
C VAL A 33 -5.08 7.37 13.30
N PRO A 34 -5.46 7.31 14.59
CA PRO A 34 -4.61 7.52 15.76
C PRO A 34 -3.69 6.34 16.07
N LEU A 35 -4.15 5.11 15.85
CA LEU A 35 -3.39 3.88 16.08
C LEU A 35 -3.77 2.85 15.04
N VAL A 36 -2.79 2.07 14.59
CA VAL A 36 -3.06 0.92 13.72
C VAL A 36 -3.23 -0.30 14.61
N GLU A 37 -4.46 -0.72 14.80
CA GLU A 37 -4.76 -1.91 15.59
C GLU A 37 -4.33 -3.16 14.83
N ALA A 38 -3.61 -4.05 15.53
CA ALA A 38 -3.10 -5.27 14.92
C ALA A 38 -4.21 -6.11 14.27
N ALA A 39 -5.37 -6.19 14.92
CA ALA A 39 -6.49 -6.98 14.40
C ALA A 39 -7.03 -6.44 13.06
N ILE A 40 -7.09 -5.12 12.89
CA ILE A 40 -7.55 -4.50 11.64
C ILE A 40 -6.51 -4.71 10.53
N LEU A 41 -5.25 -4.51 10.85
CA LEU A 41 -4.15 -4.76 9.90
C LEU A 41 -4.14 -6.22 9.46
N ASP A 42 -4.29 -7.14 10.40
CA ASP A 42 -4.31 -8.57 10.11
C ASP A 42 -5.48 -8.96 9.21
N GLU A 43 -6.67 -8.44 9.50
CA GLU A 43 -7.86 -8.68 8.69
C GLU A 43 -7.68 -8.18 7.25
N ALA A 44 -7.17 -6.96 7.09
CA ALA A 44 -6.91 -6.38 5.78
C ALA A 44 -5.83 -7.17 5.04
N ALA A 45 -4.74 -7.52 5.71
CA ALA A 45 -3.64 -8.27 5.11
C ALA A 45 -4.09 -9.67 4.66
N ALA A 46 -4.94 -10.34 5.43
CA ALA A 46 -5.49 -11.64 5.05
C ALA A 46 -6.31 -11.56 3.77
N ALA A 47 -7.17 -10.54 3.68
CA ALA A 47 -8.02 -10.33 2.51
C ALA A 47 -7.19 -9.99 1.26
N LEU A 48 -6.17 -9.17 1.42
CA LEU A 48 -5.27 -8.80 0.32
C LEU A 48 -4.44 -10.01 -0.13
N ALA A 49 -3.86 -10.74 0.80
CA ALA A 49 -3.04 -11.91 0.49
C ALA A 49 -3.83 -12.96 -0.29
N ALA A 50 -5.10 -13.15 0.06
CA ALA A 50 -5.98 -14.09 -0.64
C ALA A 50 -6.23 -13.69 -2.10
N ARG A 51 -6.02 -12.43 -2.45
CA ARG A 51 -6.22 -11.90 -3.80
C ARG A 51 -4.94 -11.81 -4.62
N VAL A 52 -3.79 -12.05 -4.02
CA VAL A 52 -2.52 -12.04 -4.76
C VAL A 52 -2.52 -13.23 -5.72
N PRO A 53 -2.33 -13.00 -7.02
CA PRO A 53 -2.30 -14.10 -7.98
C PRO A 53 -1.19 -15.10 -7.65
N PRO A 54 -1.44 -16.42 -7.82
CA PRO A 54 -0.44 -17.44 -7.49
C PRO A 54 0.88 -17.29 -8.26
N GLU A 55 0.83 -16.72 -9.45
CA GLU A 55 2.00 -16.50 -10.28
C GLU A 55 2.80 -15.25 -9.93
N SER A 56 2.34 -14.45 -8.99
CA SER A 56 3.06 -13.24 -8.57
C SER A 56 4.42 -13.58 -7.96
N GLU A 57 5.42 -12.80 -8.30
CA GLU A 57 6.78 -13.01 -7.84
C GLU A 57 7.26 -11.91 -6.88
N ILE A 58 6.75 -10.71 -7.05
CA ILE A 58 7.15 -9.53 -6.26
C ILE A 58 5.92 -8.67 -5.99
N LEU A 59 5.82 -8.16 -4.77
CA LEU A 59 4.84 -7.14 -4.42
C LEU A 59 5.47 -5.76 -4.59
N VAL A 60 4.73 -4.82 -5.12
CA VAL A 60 5.19 -3.44 -5.28
C VAL A 60 4.21 -2.52 -4.58
N THR A 61 4.69 -1.62 -3.77
CA THR A 61 3.87 -0.63 -3.10
C THR A 61 4.47 0.76 -3.22
N ALA A 62 3.66 1.77 -3.02
CA ALA A 62 4.11 3.16 -3.06
C ALA A 62 4.22 3.73 -1.65
N GLU A 63 5.25 4.52 -1.43
CA GLU A 63 5.42 5.30 -0.21
C GLU A 63 4.28 6.32 -0.08
N ALA A 64 3.65 6.53 1.06
CA ALA A 64 3.93 5.87 2.33
C ALA A 64 2.78 4.95 2.74
N ILE A 65 1.58 5.17 2.21
CA ILE A 65 0.32 4.56 2.63
C ILE A 65 0.35 3.03 2.50
N GLY A 66 0.91 2.52 1.42
CA GLY A 66 0.92 1.09 1.16
C GLY A 66 1.95 0.29 1.95
N LEU A 67 2.93 0.93 2.59
CA LEU A 67 4.03 0.24 3.25
C LEU A 67 3.59 -0.77 4.31
N PRO A 68 2.74 -0.42 5.28
CA PRO A 68 2.32 -1.37 6.30
C PRO A 68 1.57 -2.56 5.72
N LEU A 69 0.72 -2.30 4.72
CA LEU A 69 -0.07 -3.36 4.08
C LEU A 69 0.83 -4.32 3.29
N ALA A 70 1.77 -3.80 2.51
CA ALA A 70 2.70 -4.63 1.76
C ALA A 70 3.55 -5.49 2.68
N ALA A 71 4.06 -4.93 3.78
CA ALA A 71 4.83 -5.67 4.75
C ALA A 71 4.03 -6.83 5.36
N ALA A 72 2.77 -6.57 5.72
CA ALA A 72 1.89 -7.59 6.28
C ALA A 72 1.55 -8.68 5.26
N VAL A 73 1.32 -8.30 3.99
CA VAL A 73 1.03 -9.26 2.91
C VAL A 73 2.25 -10.11 2.60
N THR A 74 3.46 -9.53 2.63
CA THR A 74 4.72 -10.27 2.45
C THR A 74 4.84 -11.40 3.47
N LEU A 75 4.50 -11.14 4.73
CA LEU A 75 4.56 -12.16 5.78
C LEU A 75 3.58 -13.31 5.53
N ARG A 76 2.47 -13.04 4.88
CA ARG A 76 1.46 -14.04 4.59
C ARG A 76 1.70 -14.84 3.31
N THR A 77 2.30 -14.20 2.31
CA THR A 77 2.51 -14.82 1.00
C THR A 77 3.91 -15.42 0.84
N GLY A 78 4.88 -14.94 1.60
CA GLY A 78 6.27 -15.29 1.42
C GLY A 78 6.94 -14.58 0.25
N LEU A 79 6.21 -13.68 -0.44
CA LEU A 79 6.76 -12.92 -1.54
C LEU A 79 7.52 -11.69 -1.02
N PRO A 80 8.65 -11.34 -1.63
CA PRO A 80 9.31 -10.08 -1.30
C PRO A 80 8.50 -8.89 -1.77
N TYR A 81 8.70 -7.73 -1.16
CA TYR A 81 8.14 -6.50 -1.69
C TYR A 81 9.21 -5.44 -1.88
N THR A 82 8.92 -4.52 -2.78
CA THR A 82 9.73 -3.32 -2.97
C THR A 82 8.84 -2.09 -2.91
N THR A 83 9.44 -0.94 -2.68
CA THR A 83 8.73 0.31 -2.50
C THR A 83 9.10 1.31 -3.58
N LEU A 84 8.09 1.91 -4.18
CA LEU A 84 8.27 3.11 -5.00
C LEU A 84 8.49 4.28 -4.05
N ARG A 85 9.68 4.90 -4.13
CA ARG A 85 10.07 5.98 -3.21
C ARG A 85 9.88 7.34 -3.87
N LYS A 86 9.55 8.33 -3.06
CA LYS A 86 9.40 9.71 -3.53
C LYS A 86 10.74 10.41 -3.79
N ARG A 87 11.82 9.76 -3.41
CA ARG A 87 13.17 10.29 -3.53
C ARG A 87 13.99 9.43 -4.48
N ALA A 88 14.76 10.08 -5.35
CA ALA A 88 15.74 9.38 -6.17
C ALA A 88 16.92 8.92 -5.31
N TYR A 89 17.42 7.72 -5.57
CA TYR A 89 18.58 7.15 -4.90
C TYR A 89 19.83 7.20 -5.78
N GLY A 90 19.65 7.40 -7.09
CA GLY A 90 20.74 7.44 -8.04
C GLY A 90 21.41 6.09 -8.28
N LEU A 91 20.70 5.00 -7.98
CA LEU A 91 21.24 3.66 -8.17
C LEU A 91 21.19 3.25 -9.64
N PRO A 92 22.12 2.39 -10.11
CA PRO A 92 22.07 1.86 -11.47
C PRO A 92 20.75 1.14 -11.73
N GLY A 93 20.12 1.47 -12.86
CA GLY A 93 18.85 0.85 -13.24
C GLY A 93 17.62 1.47 -12.58
N GLU A 94 17.78 2.52 -11.82
CA GLU A 94 16.64 3.23 -11.22
C GLU A 94 15.66 3.69 -12.30
N ARG A 95 14.37 3.46 -12.05
CA ARG A 95 13.30 3.85 -12.96
C ARG A 95 12.39 4.87 -12.29
N VAL A 96 11.83 5.76 -13.09
CA VAL A 96 10.90 6.80 -12.64
C VAL A 96 9.49 6.42 -13.06
N VAL A 97 8.56 6.53 -12.12
CA VAL A 97 7.13 6.31 -12.35
C VAL A 97 6.39 7.56 -11.89
N THR A 98 5.48 8.05 -12.72
CA THR A 98 4.66 9.20 -12.35
C THR A 98 3.41 8.74 -11.62
N GLN A 99 3.16 9.32 -10.43
CA GLN A 99 1.97 9.08 -9.64
C GLN A 99 1.06 10.30 -9.71
N LYS A 100 -0.24 10.06 -9.84
CA LYS A 100 -1.25 11.10 -9.76
C LYS A 100 -2.33 10.71 -8.77
N THR A 101 -2.67 11.62 -7.87
CA THR A 101 -3.69 11.41 -6.85
C THR A 101 -4.78 12.47 -6.96
N GLY A 102 -5.87 12.30 -6.20
CA GLY A 102 -6.96 13.28 -6.18
C GLY A 102 -6.57 14.63 -5.59
N TYR A 103 -5.47 14.72 -4.87
CA TYR A 103 -5.01 15.96 -4.23
C TYR A 103 -3.58 16.34 -4.60
N GLY A 104 -2.96 15.63 -5.52
CA GLY A 104 -1.61 15.95 -5.97
C GLY A 104 -1.00 14.85 -6.81
N GLY A 105 0.31 14.92 -7.00
CA GLY A 105 1.06 13.94 -7.74
C GLY A 105 2.55 14.00 -7.37
N ALA A 106 3.29 13.00 -7.81
CA ALA A 106 4.72 12.93 -7.54
C ALA A 106 5.40 12.02 -8.54
N GLU A 107 6.71 12.16 -8.68
CA GLU A 107 7.54 11.15 -9.29
C GLU A 107 7.94 10.15 -8.23
N LEU A 108 7.86 8.87 -8.59
CA LEU A 108 8.27 7.78 -7.73
C LEU A 108 9.45 7.06 -8.36
N HIS A 109 10.31 6.52 -7.54
CA HIS A 109 11.56 5.90 -7.98
C HIS A 109 11.59 4.43 -7.58
N LEU A 110 11.84 3.57 -8.55
CA LEU A 110 11.87 2.13 -8.40
C LEU A 110 13.31 1.63 -8.51
N ASN A 111 13.78 0.94 -7.48
CA ASN A 111 15.12 0.38 -7.40
C ASN A 111 15.06 -1.11 -7.06
N ALA A 112 14.46 -1.90 -7.92
CA ALA A 112 14.31 -3.33 -7.69
C ALA A 112 14.38 -4.10 -9.01
N PRO A 113 14.83 -5.35 -8.98
CA PRO A 113 14.96 -6.18 -10.19
C PRO A 113 13.59 -6.74 -10.60
N VAL A 114 12.71 -5.89 -11.10
CA VAL A 114 11.36 -6.29 -11.51
C VAL A 114 11.24 -6.67 -12.97
N GLU A 115 12.26 -6.43 -13.77
CA GLU A 115 12.21 -6.71 -15.20
C GLU A 115 12.01 -8.21 -15.46
N GLY A 116 11.03 -8.53 -16.29
CA GLY A 116 10.67 -9.91 -16.60
C GLY A 116 9.94 -10.62 -15.45
N LYS A 117 9.61 -9.91 -14.38
CA LYS A 117 8.91 -10.48 -13.22
C LYS A 117 7.43 -10.14 -13.25
N ARG A 118 6.63 -11.02 -12.65
CA ARG A 118 5.21 -10.78 -12.45
C ARG A 118 5.03 -10.08 -11.12
N VAL A 119 4.60 -8.83 -11.16
CA VAL A 119 4.43 -8.01 -9.97
C VAL A 119 2.96 -7.81 -9.64
N THR A 120 2.67 -7.69 -8.36
CA THR A 120 1.34 -7.31 -7.88
C THR A 120 1.50 -6.01 -7.09
N ILE A 121 0.68 -5.03 -7.40
CA ILE A 121 0.68 -3.76 -6.69
C ILE A 121 -0.26 -3.85 -5.50
N VAL A 122 0.25 -3.47 -4.35
CA VAL A 122 -0.50 -3.46 -3.10
C VAL A 122 -0.69 -2.03 -2.60
#